data_6ccc02948e7984f899488521798a2884
#
_entry.id   6ccc02948e7984f899488521798a2884
#
_cell.length_a   1.000
_cell.length_b   1.000
_cell.length_c   1.000
_cell.angle_alpha   90.00
_cell.angle_beta   90.00
_cell.angle_gamma   90.00
#
_symmetry.space_group_name_H-M   'P 1'
#
loop_
_entity.id
_entity.type
_entity.pdbx_description
1 polymer ?
#
loop_
_entity_poly.entity_id
_entity_poly.type
_entity_poly.pdbx_seq_one_letter_code
_entity_poly.pdbx_strand_id
1 'polypeptide(L)'
;MSIISFVYFDLGGVVIRDLTIDENAWSRMKRDLGVPPSFDQEFDAYYDKIELLVQAGADIDSFLPEMAQKFHLTFPIGYSVLTDLTSRFHKNESIWPVIDAAKKIGKIGLLTNTYPCLLDKIKQANLLPAVAWDVIIDSSIEGTQKPEARIYEIATERAGVAPEEIFFIDDRPKNLAAAERVGWQTFLYDPRHAEESSQHLMLQFMHA
;
A
#
# COMPACT_ATOMS: atom_id res chain seq x y z
N MET A 1 19.09 8.03 20.34
CA MET A 1 18.22 7.51 19.27
C MET A 1 18.81 6.20 18.83
N SER A 2 17.98 5.17 18.60
CA SER A 2 18.48 3.92 18.02
C SER A 2 18.92 4.17 16.59
N ILE A 3 20.01 3.53 16.16
CA ILE A 3 20.52 3.65 14.79
C ILE A 3 19.50 2.99 13.86
N ILE A 4 19.07 3.66 12.80
CA ILE A 4 18.22 3.09 11.76
C ILE A 4 19.13 2.32 10.79
N SER A 5 18.87 1.02 10.61
CA SER A 5 19.62 0.15 9.68
C SER A 5 18.73 -0.40 8.54
N PHE A 6 17.41 -0.32 8.69
CA PHE A 6 16.43 -0.75 7.68
C PHE A 6 15.22 0.18 7.64
N VAL A 7 14.76 0.54 6.44
CA VAL A 7 13.57 1.38 6.27
C VAL A 7 12.55 0.64 5.40
N TYR A 8 11.37 0.36 5.96
CA TYR A 8 10.22 -0.10 5.21
C TYR A 8 9.31 1.06 4.80
N PHE A 9 8.85 1.02 3.58
CA PHE A 9 7.85 1.93 3.03
C PHE A 9 6.57 1.15 2.73
N ASP A 10 5.41 1.69 3.09
CA ASP A 10 4.16 1.26 2.47
C ASP A 10 4.15 1.68 0.98
N LEU A 11 3.35 1.00 0.20
CA LEU A 11 3.23 1.26 -1.23
C LEU A 11 2.16 2.29 -1.53
N GLY A 12 0.89 1.95 -1.28
CA GLY A 12 -0.25 2.82 -1.53
C GLY A 12 -0.30 4.00 -0.55
N GLY A 13 -0.54 5.21 -1.05
CA GLY A 13 -0.53 6.42 -0.23
C GLY A 13 0.87 6.92 0.16
N VAL A 14 1.92 6.09 0.05
CA VAL A 14 3.30 6.49 0.39
C VAL A 14 4.20 6.52 -0.84
N VAL A 15 4.53 5.37 -1.43
CA VAL A 15 5.41 5.31 -2.61
C VAL A 15 4.69 5.66 -3.89
N ILE A 16 3.42 5.32 -3.99
CA ILE A 16 2.53 5.71 -5.08
C ILE A 16 1.31 6.45 -4.55
N ARG A 17 0.71 7.27 -5.39
CA ARG A 17 -0.60 7.91 -5.16
C ARG A 17 -1.68 6.97 -5.68
N ASP A 18 -2.39 6.35 -4.78
CA ASP A 18 -3.53 5.47 -5.06
C ASP A 18 -4.89 6.17 -4.80
N LEU A 19 -5.94 5.43 -4.51
CA LEU A 19 -7.27 6.00 -4.24
C LEU A 19 -7.37 6.73 -2.89
N THR A 20 -6.36 6.67 -2.04
CA THR A 20 -6.36 7.33 -0.71
C THR A 20 -6.10 8.83 -0.77
N ILE A 21 -5.54 9.33 -1.89
CA ILE A 21 -5.16 10.74 -2.05
C ILE A 21 -6.34 11.70 -2.16
N ASP A 22 -7.53 11.20 -2.51
CA ASP A 22 -8.72 12.00 -2.79
C ASP A 22 -9.95 11.32 -2.18
N GLU A 23 -10.63 12.02 -1.32
CA GLU A 23 -11.85 11.56 -0.63
C GLU A 23 -12.94 11.07 -1.60
N ASN A 24 -12.94 11.58 -2.83
CA ASN A 24 -13.90 11.20 -3.86
C ASN A 24 -13.41 10.14 -4.83
N ALA A 25 -12.15 9.69 -4.73
CA ALA A 25 -11.58 8.73 -5.69
C ALA A 25 -12.36 7.41 -5.72
N TRP A 26 -12.68 6.87 -4.55
CA TRP A 26 -13.50 5.68 -4.41
C TRP A 26 -14.92 5.86 -4.97
N SER A 27 -15.56 6.99 -4.64
CA SER A 27 -16.90 7.30 -5.16
C SER A 27 -16.91 7.49 -6.68
N ARG A 28 -15.83 8.03 -7.27
CA ARG A 28 -15.67 8.09 -8.73
C ARG A 28 -15.53 6.69 -9.31
N MET A 29 -14.69 5.84 -8.72
CA MET A 29 -14.52 4.47 -9.18
C MET A 29 -15.85 3.71 -9.16
N LYS A 30 -16.63 3.79 -8.08
CA LYS A 30 -17.98 3.17 -8.01
C LYS A 30 -18.90 3.64 -9.13
N ARG A 31 -18.93 4.95 -9.42
CA ARG A 31 -19.73 5.50 -10.54
C ARG A 31 -19.26 4.97 -11.89
N ASP A 32 -17.95 4.92 -12.13
CA ASP A 32 -17.38 4.42 -13.38
C ASP A 32 -17.69 2.93 -13.57
N LEU A 33 -17.73 2.16 -12.49
CA LEU A 33 -18.18 0.76 -12.47
C LEU A 33 -19.69 0.60 -12.72
N GLY A 34 -20.46 1.70 -12.65
CA GLY A 34 -21.92 1.68 -12.82
C GLY A 34 -22.67 1.29 -11.55
N VAL A 35 -22.06 1.38 -10.36
CA VAL A 35 -22.76 1.08 -9.09
C VAL A 35 -23.90 2.09 -8.89
N PRO A 36 -25.17 1.62 -8.81
CA PRO A 36 -26.30 2.50 -8.57
C PRO A 36 -26.18 3.16 -7.17
N PRO A 37 -26.58 4.43 -7.02
CA PRO A 37 -26.51 5.11 -5.72
C PRO A 37 -27.27 4.39 -4.59
N SER A 38 -28.31 3.63 -4.93
CA SER A 38 -29.07 2.82 -3.97
C SER A 38 -28.27 1.67 -3.35
N PHE A 39 -27.18 1.24 -4.00
CA PHE A 39 -26.30 0.18 -3.53
C PHE A 39 -24.99 0.69 -2.92
N ASP A 40 -24.80 2.00 -2.81
CA ASP A 40 -23.49 2.61 -2.45
C ASP A 40 -22.90 2.00 -1.17
N GLN A 41 -23.66 1.99 -0.08
CA GLN A 41 -23.21 1.42 1.21
C GLN A 41 -23.07 -0.09 1.19
N GLU A 42 -23.96 -0.79 0.48
CA GLU A 42 -23.90 -2.24 0.38
C GLU A 42 -22.70 -2.70 -0.46
N PHE A 43 -22.36 -1.93 -1.49
CA PHE A 43 -21.16 -2.17 -2.29
C PHE A 43 -19.89 -1.97 -1.46
N ASP A 44 -19.81 -0.90 -0.65
CA ASP A 44 -18.68 -0.66 0.26
C ASP A 44 -18.50 -1.83 1.23
N ALA A 45 -19.58 -2.24 1.91
CA ALA A 45 -19.53 -3.36 2.85
C ALA A 45 -19.19 -4.71 2.20
N TYR A 46 -19.55 -4.89 0.93
CA TYR A 46 -19.16 -6.07 0.14
C TYR A 46 -17.69 -6.00 -0.25
N TYR A 47 -17.24 -4.84 -0.76
CA TYR A 47 -15.86 -4.64 -1.19
C TYR A 47 -14.87 -4.81 -0.03
N ASP A 48 -15.18 -4.26 1.14
CA ASP A 48 -14.37 -4.43 2.36
C ASP A 48 -14.14 -5.91 2.71
N LYS A 49 -15.15 -6.77 2.49
CA LYS A 49 -15.03 -8.22 2.74
C LYS A 49 -14.13 -8.92 1.73
N ILE A 50 -14.33 -8.63 0.44
CA ILE A 50 -13.50 -9.27 -0.60
C ILE A 50 -12.07 -8.73 -0.56
N GLU A 51 -11.87 -7.46 -0.19
CA GLU A 51 -10.54 -6.86 -0.07
C GLU A 51 -9.66 -7.64 0.91
N LEU A 52 -10.20 -8.04 2.06
CA LEU A 52 -9.46 -8.86 3.03
C LEU A 52 -9.01 -10.20 2.42
N LEU A 53 -9.86 -10.84 1.62
CA LEU A 53 -9.54 -12.10 0.94
C LEU A 53 -8.49 -11.90 -0.16
N VAL A 54 -8.61 -10.81 -0.91
CA VAL A 54 -7.71 -10.46 -2.00
C VAL A 54 -6.33 -10.09 -1.46
N GLN A 55 -6.24 -9.32 -0.38
CA GLN A 55 -4.98 -9.00 0.29
C GLN A 55 -4.32 -10.22 0.93
N ALA A 56 -5.07 -11.29 1.15
CA ALA A 56 -4.57 -12.60 1.59
C ALA A 56 -4.31 -13.59 0.42
N GLY A 57 -4.42 -13.14 -0.84
CA GLY A 57 -4.02 -13.92 -2.02
C GLY A 57 -5.15 -14.36 -2.96
N ALA A 58 -6.43 -14.02 -2.70
CA ALA A 58 -7.50 -14.31 -3.65
C ALA A 58 -7.42 -13.41 -4.90
N ASP A 59 -7.82 -13.92 -6.05
CA ASP A 59 -7.90 -13.13 -7.29
C ASP A 59 -9.12 -12.22 -7.27
N ILE A 60 -8.91 -10.89 -7.34
CA ILE A 60 -9.99 -9.89 -7.34
C ILE A 60 -10.95 -10.07 -8.51
N ASP A 61 -10.45 -10.44 -9.68
CA ASP A 61 -11.26 -10.60 -10.89
C ASP A 61 -12.20 -11.84 -10.81
N SER A 62 -11.91 -12.78 -9.90
CA SER A 62 -12.79 -13.91 -9.63
C SER A 62 -14.13 -13.52 -9.00
N PHE A 63 -14.21 -12.33 -8.37
CA PHE A 63 -15.44 -11.80 -7.78
C PHE A 63 -16.31 -11.01 -8.76
N LEU A 64 -15.84 -10.73 -9.99
CA LEU A 64 -16.60 -9.98 -11.00
C LEU A 64 -17.99 -10.56 -11.31
N PRO A 65 -18.17 -11.91 -11.46
CA PRO A 65 -19.51 -12.47 -11.72
C PRO A 65 -20.49 -12.21 -10.55
N GLU A 66 -20.02 -12.33 -9.30
CA GLU A 66 -20.84 -12.08 -8.12
C GLU A 66 -21.18 -10.59 -8.00
N MET A 67 -20.20 -9.70 -8.22
CA MET A 67 -20.41 -8.24 -8.24
C MET A 67 -21.43 -7.85 -9.31
N ALA A 68 -21.31 -8.41 -10.52
CA ALA A 68 -22.25 -8.16 -11.62
C ALA A 68 -23.68 -8.56 -11.25
N GLN A 69 -23.85 -9.76 -10.70
CA GLN A 69 -25.17 -10.27 -10.31
C GLN A 69 -25.77 -9.47 -9.16
N LYS A 70 -24.97 -9.22 -8.09
CA LYS A 70 -25.46 -8.62 -6.85
C LYS A 70 -25.82 -7.15 -7.01
N PHE A 71 -25.03 -6.39 -7.78
CA PHE A 71 -25.18 -4.95 -7.94
C PHE A 71 -25.68 -4.53 -9.32
N HIS A 72 -26.14 -5.49 -10.13
CA HIS A 72 -26.65 -5.27 -11.50
C HIS A 72 -25.65 -4.55 -12.41
N LEU A 73 -24.34 -4.89 -12.28
CA LEU A 73 -23.29 -4.28 -13.07
C LEU A 73 -23.06 -5.02 -14.38
N THR A 74 -22.57 -4.30 -15.38
CA THR A 74 -22.16 -4.87 -16.66
C THR A 74 -20.71 -4.51 -16.93
N PHE A 75 -19.85 -5.51 -16.95
CA PHE A 75 -18.43 -5.31 -17.25
C PHE A 75 -18.13 -5.56 -18.72
N PRO A 76 -17.27 -4.75 -19.36
CA PRO A 76 -16.78 -5.02 -20.72
C PRO A 76 -16.09 -6.39 -20.80
N ILE A 77 -16.09 -6.99 -22.00
CA ILE A 77 -15.33 -8.23 -22.23
C ILE A 77 -13.85 -7.98 -21.95
N GLY A 78 -13.23 -8.82 -21.11
CA GLY A 78 -11.83 -8.68 -20.72
C GLY A 78 -11.56 -7.58 -19.69
N TYR A 79 -12.59 -7.05 -19.03
CA TYR A 79 -12.41 -6.11 -17.92
C TYR A 79 -11.63 -6.77 -16.79
N SER A 80 -10.73 -6.01 -16.18
CA SER A 80 -9.93 -6.41 -15.01
C SER A 80 -9.91 -5.28 -13.99
N VAL A 81 -10.29 -5.58 -12.76
CA VAL A 81 -10.24 -4.64 -11.63
C VAL A 81 -8.80 -4.16 -11.41
N LEU A 82 -7.81 -5.06 -11.49
CA LEU A 82 -6.40 -4.68 -11.33
C LEU A 82 -5.94 -3.67 -12.39
N THR A 83 -6.38 -3.84 -13.63
CA THR A 83 -6.04 -2.91 -14.71
C THR A 83 -6.70 -1.56 -14.50
N ASP A 84 -7.97 -1.55 -14.10
CA ASP A 84 -8.70 -0.31 -13.78
C ASP A 84 -8.07 0.43 -12.60
N LEU A 85 -7.79 -0.27 -11.49
CA LEU A 85 -7.10 0.29 -10.34
C LEU A 85 -5.75 0.92 -10.72
N THR A 86 -4.90 0.16 -11.43
CA THR A 86 -3.56 0.63 -11.82
C THR A 86 -3.63 1.86 -12.72
N SER A 87 -4.66 1.98 -13.58
CA SER A 87 -4.86 3.15 -14.44
C SER A 87 -5.18 4.42 -13.68
N ARG A 88 -5.64 4.30 -12.43
CA ARG A 88 -5.98 5.42 -11.54
C ARG A 88 -4.84 5.84 -10.62
N PHE A 89 -3.76 5.04 -10.58
CA PHE A 89 -2.61 5.31 -9.73
C PHE A 89 -1.65 6.30 -10.40
N HIS A 90 -0.95 7.07 -9.56
CA HIS A 90 0.03 8.05 -10.02
C HIS A 90 1.32 7.92 -9.22
N LYS A 91 2.41 8.41 -9.77
CA LYS A 91 3.68 8.53 -9.06
C LYS A 91 3.57 9.49 -7.88
N ASN A 92 4.20 9.15 -6.78
CA ASN A 92 4.49 10.09 -5.71
C ASN A 92 5.95 10.52 -5.82
N GLU A 93 6.26 11.46 -6.70
CA GLU A 93 7.65 11.87 -6.93
C GLU A 93 8.26 12.61 -5.73
N SER A 94 7.43 13.13 -4.80
CA SER A 94 7.93 13.82 -3.60
C SER A 94 8.67 12.89 -2.63
N ILE A 95 8.30 11.59 -2.57
CA ILE A 95 8.95 10.60 -1.71
C ILE A 95 10.26 10.06 -2.29
N TRP A 96 10.51 10.17 -3.60
CA TRP A 96 11.68 9.57 -4.24
C TRP A 96 13.01 10.04 -3.65
N PRO A 97 13.25 11.36 -3.42
CA PRO A 97 14.47 11.83 -2.76
C PRO A 97 14.64 11.25 -1.33
N VAL A 98 13.52 11.00 -0.64
CA VAL A 98 13.52 10.38 0.70
C VAL A 98 13.96 8.92 0.63
N ILE A 99 13.47 8.18 -0.37
CA ILE A 99 13.89 6.79 -0.62
C ILE A 99 15.41 6.73 -0.92
N ASP A 100 15.90 7.67 -1.73
CA ASP A 100 17.34 7.77 -2.01
C ASP A 100 18.15 8.13 -0.76
N ALA A 101 17.62 8.96 0.15
CA ALA A 101 18.25 9.27 1.43
C ALA A 101 18.24 8.06 2.37
N ALA A 102 17.11 7.35 2.49
CA ALA A 102 17.00 6.13 3.28
C ALA A 102 18.03 5.07 2.86
N LYS A 103 18.22 4.92 1.54
CA LYS A 103 19.20 3.97 0.98
C LYS A 103 20.66 4.29 1.33
N LYS A 104 20.97 5.54 1.70
CA LYS A 104 22.31 5.93 2.18
C LYS A 104 22.51 5.61 3.65
N ILE A 105 21.43 5.49 4.42
CA ILE A 105 21.46 5.19 5.86
C ILE A 105 21.51 3.67 6.07
N GLY A 106 20.73 2.91 5.28
CA GLY A 106 20.61 1.46 5.43
C GLY A 106 19.96 0.79 4.25
N LYS A 107 19.45 -0.42 4.47
CA LYS A 107 18.66 -1.16 3.50
C LYS A 107 17.23 -0.62 3.45
N ILE A 108 16.58 -0.80 2.30
CA ILE A 108 15.19 -0.36 2.09
C ILE A 108 14.30 -1.52 1.66
N GLY A 109 13.04 -1.48 2.07
CA GLY A 109 12.04 -2.47 1.66
C GLY A 109 10.65 -1.88 1.43
N LEU A 110 9.81 -2.66 0.76
CA LEU A 110 8.37 -2.43 0.71
C LEU A 110 7.67 -3.38 1.69
N LEU A 111 6.68 -2.86 2.42
CA LEU A 111 5.76 -3.65 3.25
C LEU A 111 4.33 -3.23 2.92
N THR A 112 3.65 -4.00 2.09
CA THR A 112 2.38 -3.57 1.49
C THR A 112 1.27 -4.60 1.62
N ASN A 113 0.06 -4.10 1.93
CA ASN A 113 -1.16 -4.85 1.71
C ASN A 113 -1.56 -4.64 0.25
N THR A 114 -1.48 -5.69 -0.55
CA THR A 114 -1.71 -5.59 -1.99
C THR A 114 -2.43 -6.82 -2.54
N TYR A 115 -2.81 -6.78 -3.79
CA TYR A 115 -3.53 -7.84 -4.47
C TYR A 115 -2.56 -8.69 -5.31
N PRO A 116 -2.85 -9.97 -5.57
CA PRO A 116 -2.05 -10.78 -6.48
C PRO A 116 -1.80 -10.07 -7.81
N CYS A 117 -0.56 -10.06 -8.28
CA CYS A 117 -0.12 -9.44 -9.53
C CYS A 117 -0.20 -7.89 -9.59
N LEU A 118 -0.75 -7.19 -8.57
CA LEU A 118 -0.90 -5.74 -8.60
C LEU A 118 0.48 -5.04 -8.60
N LEU A 119 1.42 -5.52 -7.80
CA LEU A 119 2.78 -4.96 -7.76
C LEU A 119 3.48 -5.05 -9.12
N ASP A 120 3.27 -6.13 -9.86
CA ASP A 120 3.85 -6.28 -11.21
C ASP A 120 3.21 -5.33 -12.22
N LYS A 121 1.90 -5.10 -12.14
CA LYS A 121 1.22 -4.08 -12.95
C LYS A 121 1.73 -2.68 -12.62
N ILE A 122 1.94 -2.34 -11.35
CA ILE A 122 2.51 -1.07 -10.90
C ILE A 122 3.94 -0.87 -11.47
N LYS A 123 4.77 -1.91 -11.45
CA LYS A 123 6.11 -1.91 -12.07
C LYS A 123 6.04 -1.70 -13.59
N GLN A 124 5.16 -2.44 -14.28
CA GLN A 124 4.95 -2.30 -15.73
C GLN A 124 4.46 -0.91 -16.13
N ALA A 125 3.65 -0.27 -15.29
CA ALA A 125 3.19 1.10 -15.47
C ALA A 125 4.25 2.17 -15.12
N ASN A 126 5.48 1.76 -14.72
CA ASN A 126 6.57 2.65 -14.30
C ASN A 126 6.18 3.63 -13.18
N LEU A 127 5.37 3.20 -12.22
CA LEU A 127 4.91 4.03 -11.12
C LEU A 127 5.90 4.07 -9.93
N LEU A 128 6.85 3.13 -9.87
CA LEU A 128 7.87 3.07 -8.83
C LEU A 128 9.13 3.86 -9.19
N PRO A 129 9.90 4.34 -8.18
CA PRO A 129 11.24 4.88 -8.41
C PRO A 129 12.18 3.78 -8.92
N ALA A 130 13.18 4.19 -9.71
CA ALA A 130 14.20 3.30 -10.27
C ALA A 130 15.25 2.91 -9.22
N VAL A 131 14.83 2.27 -8.13
CA VAL A 131 15.70 1.79 -7.05
C VAL A 131 15.58 0.26 -6.92
N ALA A 132 16.65 -0.38 -6.46
CA ALA A 132 16.59 -1.77 -6.04
C ALA A 132 16.09 -1.83 -4.59
N TRP A 133 14.98 -2.49 -4.36
CA TRP A 133 14.47 -2.82 -3.04
C TRP A 133 15.18 -4.05 -2.50
N ASP A 134 15.73 -3.96 -1.29
CA ASP A 134 16.44 -5.08 -0.65
C ASP A 134 15.47 -6.19 -0.21
N VAL A 135 14.26 -5.78 0.23
CA VAL A 135 13.18 -6.69 0.65
C VAL A 135 11.84 -6.17 0.13
N ILE A 136 10.98 -7.08 -0.31
CA ILE A 136 9.57 -6.79 -0.62
C ILE A 136 8.71 -7.78 0.14
N ILE A 137 7.82 -7.26 0.99
CA ILE A 137 6.80 -8.01 1.73
C ILE A 137 5.46 -7.68 1.08
N ASP A 138 4.94 -8.65 0.35
CA ASP A 138 3.66 -8.59 -0.35
C ASP A 138 2.64 -9.47 0.38
N SER A 139 1.60 -8.86 0.97
CA SER A 139 0.60 -9.58 1.76
C SER A 139 -0.08 -10.72 1.00
N SER A 140 -0.30 -10.55 -0.28
CA SER A 140 -0.96 -11.56 -1.13
C SER A 140 -0.11 -12.82 -1.34
N ILE A 141 1.21 -12.70 -1.16
CA ILE A 141 2.17 -13.81 -1.22
C ILE A 141 2.36 -14.42 0.17
N GLU A 142 2.43 -13.57 1.21
CA GLU A 142 2.67 -14.02 2.59
C GLU A 142 1.43 -14.65 3.25
N GLY A 143 0.23 -14.43 2.69
CA GLY A 143 -1.04 -14.91 3.25
C GLY A 143 -1.39 -14.28 4.61
N THR A 144 -0.79 -13.13 4.92
CA THR A 144 -1.03 -12.31 6.11
C THR A 144 -0.80 -10.85 5.78
N GLN A 145 -1.43 -9.93 6.52
CA GLN A 145 -1.46 -8.51 6.15
C GLN A 145 -1.33 -7.58 7.36
N LYS A 146 -0.96 -6.33 7.13
CA LYS A 146 -1.02 -5.28 8.15
C LYS A 146 -2.49 -5.05 8.56
N PRO A 147 -2.82 -4.91 9.84
CA PRO A 147 -1.96 -4.81 11.02
C PRO A 147 -1.75 -6.13 11.79
N GLU A 148 -1.84 -7.29 11.16
CA GLU A 148 -1.60 -8.58 11.82
C GLU A 148 -0.14 -8.69 12.27
N ALA A 149 0.11 -9.18 13.50
CA ALA A 149 1.47 -9.29 14.05
C ALA A 149 2.40 -10.12 13.15
N ARG A 150 1.85 -11.16 12.51
CA ARG A 150 2.63 -12.11 11.71
C ARG A 150 3.38 -11.45 10.56
N ILE A 151 2.81 -10.43 9.88
CA ILE A 151 3.49 -9.79 8.75
C ILE A 151 4.71 -8.98 9.21
N TYR A 152 4.66 -8.37 10.42
CA TYR A 152 5.80 -7.64 10.99
C TYR A 152 6.89 -8.60 11.47
N GLU A 153 6.54 -9.79 11.97
CA GLU A 153 7.52 -10.84 12.30
C GLU A 153 8.29 -11.27 11.05
N ILE A 154 7.57 -11.57 9.94
CA ILE A 154 8.17 -11.92 8.66
C ILE A 154 9.08 -10.78 8.15
N ALA A 155 8.61 -9.54 8.24
CA ALA A 155 9.36 -8.39 7.78
C ALA A 155 10.62 -8.16 8.64
N THR A 156 10.54 -8.32 9.96
CA THR A 156 11.70 -8.24 10.86
C THR A 156 12.74 -9.31 10.53
N GLU A 157 12.30 -10.55 10.34
CA GLU A 157 13.19 -11.67 9.96
C GLU A 157 13.93 -11.38 8.65
N ARG A 158 13.21 -10.88 7.62
CA ARG A 158 13.81 -10.57 6.31
C ARG A 158 14.67 -9.32 6.31
N ALA A 159 14.39 -8.35 7.17
CA ALA A 159 15.26 -7.19 7.35
C ALA A 159 16.64 -7.62 7.91
N GLY A 160 16.67 -8.62 8.78
CA GLY A 160 17.90 -9.17 9.36
C GLY A 160 18.60 -8.22 10.34
N VAL A 161 17.83 -7.31 10.96
CA VAL A 161 18.30 -6.34 11.97
C VAL A 161 17.39 -6.40 13.20
N ALA A 162 17.78 -5.77 14.30
CA ALA A 162 16.95 -5.70 15.49
C ALA A 162 15.69 -4.84 15.24
N PRO A 163 14.54 -5.14 15.89
CA PRO A 163 13.31 -4.38 15.68
C PRO A 163 13.46 -2.87 15.85
N GLU A 164 14.22 -2.42 16.83
CA GLU A 164 14.50 -1.01 17.14
C GLU A 164 15.35 -0.29 16.07
N GLU A 165 15.95 -1.05 15.14
CA GLU A 165 16.72 -0.53 14.00
C GLU A 165 15.85 -0.41 12.73
N ILE A 166 14.58 -0.84 12.81
CA ILE A 166 13.63 -0.78 11.68
C ILE A 166 12.81 0.50 11.81
N PHE A 167 12.74 1.25 10.72
CA PHE A 167 11.90 2.43 10.58
C PHE A 167 10.81 2.17 9.53
N PHE A 168 9.55 2.40 9.88
CA PHE A 168 8.42 2.11 9.00
C PHE A 168 7.59 3.36 8.71
N ILE A 169 7.31 3.58 7.43
CA ILE A 169 6.53 4.70 6.91
C ILE A 169 5.24 4.15 6.31
N ASP A 170 4.10 4.58 6.86
CA ASP A 170 2.77 4.11 6.45
C ASP A 170 1.75 5.26 6.63
N ASP A 171 0.69 5.31 5.85
CA ASP A 171 -0.36 6.32 5.93
C ASP A 171 -1.48 5.96 6.92
N ARG A 172 -1.45 4.74 7.46
CA ARG A 172 -2.50 4.21 8.34
C ARG A 172 -2.04 4.08 9.79
N PRO A 173 -2.61 4.87 10.74
CA PRO A 173 -2.21 4.81 12.15
C PRO A 173 -2.30 3.41 12.76
N LYS A 174 -3.28 2.58 12.35
CA LYS A 174 -3.44 1.20 12.85
C LYS A 174 -2.24 0.31 12.49
N ASN A 175 -1.62 0.52 11.32
CA ASN A 175 -0.46 -0.24 10.88
C ASN A 175 0.78 0.17 11.67
N LEU A 176 0.97 1.48 11.89
CA LEU A 176 2.07 2.02 12.70
C LEU A 176 1.98 1.54 14.15
N ALA A 177 0.79 1.60 14.76
CA ALA A 177 0.58 1.10 16.12
C ALA A 177 0.88 -0.40 16.26
N ALA A 178 0.72 -1.19 15.20
CA ALA A 178 1.09 -2.60 15.21
C ALA A 178 2.61 -2.79 15.07
N ALA A 179 3.28 -1.98 14.25
CA ALA A 179 4.74 -1.95 14.13
C ALA A 179 5.43 -1.54 15.44
N GLU A 180 4.91 -0.51 16.12
CA GLU A 180 5.41 -0.05 17.42
C GLU A 180 5.34 -1.15 18.49
N ARG A 181 4.28 -1.97 18.48
CA ARG A 181 4.13 -3.10 19.41
C ARG A 181 5.22 -4.16 19.27
N VAL A 182 5.81 -4.29 18.09
CA VAL A 182 6.95 -5.18 17.85
C VAL A 182 8.30 -4.47 17.97
N GLY A 183 8.32 -3.20 18.39
CA GLY A 183 9.54 -2.45 18.70
C GLY A 183 10.07 -1.59 17.56
N TRP A 184 9.36 -1.44 16.45
CA TRP A 184 9.79 -0.62 15.32
C TRP A 184 9.60 0.87 15.60
N GLN A 185 10.42 1.70 14.97
CA GLN A 185 10.21 3.14 14.87
C GLN A 185 9.26 3.42 13.71
N THR A 186 8.41 4.45 13.81
CA THR A 186 7.36 4.70 12.82
C THR A 186 7.27 6.17 12.41
N PHE A 187 6.71 6.40 11.23
CA PHE A 187 6.36 7.72 10.72
C PHE A 187 4.98 7.66 10.03
N LEU A 188 4.07 8.51 10.48
CA LEU A 188 2.76 8.67 9.83
C LEU A 188 2.92 9.60 8.62
N TYR A 189 2.71 9.05 7.44
CA TYR A 189 2.73 9.80 6.20
C TYR A 189 1.32 10.27 5.84
N ASP A 190 1.14 11.55 5.50
CA ASP A 190 -0.14 12.06 4.99
C ASP A 190 -0.11 12.11 3.47
N PRO A 191 -0.81 11.22 2.75
CA PRO A 191 -0.82 11.17 1.29
C PRO A 191 -1.49 12.40 0.65
N ARG A 192 -2.34 13.13 1.39
CA ARG A 192 -2.98 14.36 0.91
C ARG A 192 -2.05 15.57 0.97
N HIS A 193 -1.06 15.52 1.85
CA HIS A 193 0.01 16.51 1.99
C HIS A 193 1.38 15.87 1.75
N ALA A 194 1.50 15.13 0.63
CA ALA A 194 2.65 14.27 0.34
C ALA A 194 3.98 15.02 0.31
N GLU A 195 4.00 16.25 -0.23
CA GLU A 195 5.19 17.10 -0.29
C GLU A 195 5.67 17.50 1.12
N GLU A 196 4.76 17.91 2.01
CA GLU A 196 5.07 18.25 3.41
C GLU A 196 5.56 17.01 4.16
N SER A 197 4.85 15.89 4.03
CA SER A 197 5.24 14.62 4.69
C SER A 197 6.62 14.17 4.25
N SER A 198 6.93 14.27 2.96
CA SER A 198 8.24 13.94 2.41
C SER A 198 9.34 14.88 2.93
N GLN A 199 9.07 16.19 3.05
CA GLN A 199 10.01 17.15 3.63
C GLN A 199 10.29 16.86 5.10
N HIS A 200 9.27 16.60 5.91
CA HIS A 200 9.44 16.26 7.33
C HIS A 200 10.24 14.97 7.49
N LEU A 201 9.95 13.95 6.69
CA LEU A 201 10.69 12.69 6.72
C LEU A 201 12.15 12.85 6.28
N MET A 202 12.41 13.70 5.27
CA MET A 202 13.78 14.03 4.84
C MET A 202 14.58 14.67 5.98
N LEU A 203 13.99 15.64 6.71
CA LEU A 203 14.63 16.27 7.86
C LEU A 203 14.96 15.25 8.96
N GLN A 204 14.08 14.29 9.20
CA GLN A 204 14.31 13.23 10.18
C GLN A 204 15.52 12.36 9.80
N PHE A 205 15.67 11.99 8.52
CA PHE A 205 16.82 11.21 8.04
C PHE A 205 18.14 12.01 7.99
N MET A 206 18.08 13.33 7.89
CA MET A 206 19.28 14.18 7.95
C MET A 206 19.86 14.32 9.38
N HIS A 207 19.06 13.99 10.40
CA HIS A 207 19.42 14.10 11.81
C HIS A 207 19.56 12.73 12.52
N ALA A 208 19.36 11.63 11.79
CA ALA A 208 19.52 10.26 12.27
C ALA A 208 20.96 9.78 12.04
#